data_d745ab06cad86b038b9898fee22beb9c
#
_entry.id   d745ab06cad86b038b9898fee22beb9c
#
_cell.length_a   1.000
_cell.length_b   1.000
_cell.length_c   1.000
_cell.angle_alpha   90.00
_cell.angle_beta   90.00
_cell.angle_gamma   90.00
#
_symmetry.space_group_name_H-M   'P 1'
#
loop_
_entity.id
_entity.type
_entity.pdbx_description
1 polymer ?
#
loop_
_entity_poly.entity_id
_entity_poly.type
_entity_poly.pdbx_seq_one_letter_code
_entity_poly.pdbx_strand_id
1 'polypeptide(L)'
;GLKTAETRSGLAWHYDGRRRTATRRRLLLPSAHVLVPQVQQSPPRAVPCLRDPYAIPSRIMTDLSKITCIEDLRVLAKRRVPRMFYDYADSGSYTESTYRANEDDFKRIKLRQRVAVDMTGRSTRTTLIGQDVSMPVAIAPTGLTGMQHADGEILAARAALKFGIPFTLSTMSICSLEDVAEHTGRQPFWFQLYVMRDRDFIERLIDRAKAAGVSALQLTLDLQILGQRHKDIKNGLSTPPKPTLRNLLNLATKPHWCMGMLGTPRRTFGNIVGHAKGVGDLSSLSSWTAEQFDPQLNWGDVEWIKKRWGGKLILKGIMDAEDARLAADSGADALIVSNHGGRQLDGAPSSISALPGIVEAAGRDIEVWMDGGVRSGQDVLKARALGARGTLIGRAFLYGLGAAGEAGVTRALQIIHKELDVSMAFCGRTRIDDVGSDILLPGSF
;
A
#
# COMPACT_ATOMS: atom_id res chain seq x y z
N GLY A 1 -6.64 -9.61 -67.09
CA GLY A 1 -7.39 -8.69 -67.93
C GLY A 1 -7.85 -7.50 -67.10
N LEU A 2 -7.24 -6.30 -67.25
CA LEU A 2 -7.82 -5.05 -67.76
C LEU A 2 -9.11 -4.59 -67.06
N LYS A 3 -9.29 -3.37 -66.51
CA LYS A 3 -8.92 -1.99 -66.82
C LYS A 3 -9.33 -1.06 -65.67
N THR A 4 -8.51 -0.17 -65.27
CA THR A 4 -8.60 1.29 -65.12
C THR A 4 -10.00 1.96 -65.08
N ALA A 5 -10.21 2.87 -64.13
CA ALA A 5 -10.70 4.24 -64.35
C ALA A 5 -10.48 5.12 -63.12
N GLU A 6 -9.76 6.22 -63.35
CA GLU A 6 -9.66 7.41 -62.50
C GLU A 6 -10.97 8.19 -62.48
N THR A 7 -11.26 8.93 -61.42
CA THR A 7 -11.77 10.30 -61.54
C THR A 7 -11.43 11.16 -60.32
N ARG A 8 -10.80 12.27 -60.59
CA ARG A 8 -10.51 13.43 -59.73
C ARG A 8 -11.82 14.22 -59.46
N SER A 9 -11.96 14.81 -58.30
CA SER A 9 -12.43 16.18 -58.20
C SER A 9 -12.00 16.83 -56.88
N GLY A 10 -11.19 17.86 -57.01
CA GLY A 10 -10.81 18.75 -55.91
C GLY A 10 -11.89 19.80 -55.67
N LEU A 11 -11.95 20.31 -54.46
CA LEU A 11 -12.60 21.58 -54.13
C LEU A 11 -11.70 22.35 -53.14
N ALA A 12 -11.13 23.40 -53.70
CA ALA A 12 -10.46 24.43 -52.97
C ALA A 12 -11.49 25.37 -52.33
N TRP A 13 -11.26 25.75 -51.08
CA TRP A 13 -11.98 26.83 -50.45
C TRP A 13 -11.07 28.04 -50.26
N HIS A 14 -11.44 29.14 -50.94
CA HIS A 14 -10.85 30.46 -50.85
C HIS A 14 -11.17 31.11 -49.50
N TYR A 15 -10.16 31.75 -48.92
CA TYR A 15 -10.24 32.67 -47.80
C TYR A 15 -10.66 34.05 -48.34
N ASP A 16 -11.80 34.62 -47.91
CA ASP A 16 -12.11 36.00 -48.10
C ASP A 16 -12.40 36.69 -46.75
N GLY A 17 -11.55 37.65 -46.46
CA GLY A 17 -11.59 38.47 -45.27
C GLY A 17 -12.48 39.69 -45.45
N ARG A 18 -13.42 39.91 -44.57
CA ARG A 18 -13.96 41.26 -44.32
C ARG A 18 -14.29 41.46 -42.84
N ARG A 19 -13.59 42.42 -42.24
CA ARG A 19 -13.85 43.00 -40.92
C ARG A 19 -15.26 43.59 -40.86
N ARG A 20 -16.04 43.34 -39.80
CA ARG A 20 -17.09 44.25 -39.33
C ARG A 20 -16.95 44.43 -37.81
N THR A 21 -16.58 45.63 -37.44
CA THR A 21 -16.59 46.20 -36.11
C THR A 21 -18.04 46.37 -35.64
N ALA A 22 -18.42 45.77 -34.52
CA ALA A 22 -19.67 46.08 -33.82
C ALA A 22 -19.31 46.51 -32.38
N THR A 23 -19.45 47.80 -32.16
CA THR A 23 -19.35 48.49 -30.87
C THR A 23 -20.57 48.15 -30.03
N ARG A 24 -20.40 47.34 -28.94
CA ARG A 24 -21.45 47.20 -27.92
C ARG A 24 -21.05 48.01 -26.68
N ARG A 25 -21.87 49.06 -26.42
CA ARG A 25 -21.88 49.81 -25.16
C ARG A 25 -22.18 48.84 -24.00
N ARG A 26 -21.29 48.75 -23.03
CA ARG A 26 -21.57 48.14 -21.73
C ARG A 26 -22.30 49.18 -20.84
N LEU A 27 -23.50 48.83 -20.46
CA LEU A 27 -24.20 49.45 -19.32
C LEU A 27 -23.56 48.90 -18.03
N LEU A 28 -22.98 49.79 -17.25
CA LEU A 28 -22.49 49.51 -15.90
C LEU A 28 -23.70 49.50 -14.95
N LEU A 29 -24.00 48.33 -14.38
CA LEU A 29 -24.85 48.21 -13.20
C LEU A 29 -23.95 48.12 -11.97
N PRO A 30 -24.28 48.74 -10.82
CA PRO A 30 -23.44 48.70 -9.63
C PRO A 30 -23.48 47.34 -8.97
N SER A 31 -22.29 46.81 -8.65
CA SER A 31 -22.08 45.56 -7.92
C SER A 31 -22.54 45.73 -6.48
N ALA A 32 -23.60 45.03 -6.09
CA ALA A 32 -23.92 44.81 -4.69
C ALA A 32 -22.91 43.85 -4.08
N HIS A 33 -22.06 44.36 -3.16
CA HIS A 33 -21.20 43.51 -2.33
C HIS A 33 -22.08 42.76 -1.33
N VAL A 34 -22.30 41.46 -1.60
CA VAL A 34 -22.82 40.52 -0.61
C VAL A 34 -21.62 40.15 0.30
N LEU A 35 -21.63 40.65 1.51
CA LEU A 35 -20.72 40.21 2.60
C LEU A 35 -21.05 38.77 2.95
N VAL A 36 -20.23 37.82 2.48
CA VAL A 36 -20.25 36.47 2.97
C VAL A 36 -19.46 36.48 4.28
N PRO A 37 -20.02 36.03 5.43
CA PRO A 37 -19.25 35.95 6.67
C PRO A 37 -18.13 34.95 6.48
N GLN A 38 -16.86 35.38 6.68
CA GLN A 38 -15.75 34.50 6.83
C GLN A 38 -15.93 33.70 8.12
N VAL A 39 -16.28 32.42 7.98
CA VAL A 39 -16.16 31.46 9.09
C VAL A 39 -14.67 31.30 9.36
N GLN A 40 -14.18 31.92 10.42
CA GLN A 40 -12.86 31.66 10.96
C GLN A 40 -12.79 30.19 11.35
N GLN A 41 -12.13 29.38 10.51
CA GLN A 41 -11.74 28.02 10.89
C GLN A 41 -10.67 28.15 11.96
N SER A 42 -11.04 27.82 13.19
CA SER A 42 -10.09 27.69 14.29
C SER A 42 -9.01 26.68 13.87
N PRO A 43 -7.72 26.94 14.16
CA PRO A 43 -6.66 25.98 13.87
C PRO A 43 -6.96 24.65 14.60
N PRO A 44 -6.67 23.48 13.97
CA PRO A 44 -6.91 22.21 14.61
C PRO A 44 -6.21 22.17 15.96
N ARG A 45 -6.96 21.85 17.01
CA ARG A 45 -6.42 21.70 18.36
C ARG A 45 -5.22 20.76 18.29
N ALA A 46 -4.04 21.24 18.73
CA ALA A 46 -2.86 20.42 18.89
C ALA A 46 -3.22 19.20 19.76
N VAL A 47 -3.12 18.02 19.18
CA VAL A 47 -3.26 16.77 19.91
C VAL A 47 -2.19 16.79 21.01
N PRO A 48 -2.52 16.62 22.31
CA PRO A 48 -1.53 16.58 23.37
C PRO A 48 -0.48 15.55 22.98
N CYS A 49 0.79 15.94 23.00
CA CYS A 49 1.92 15.04 22.82
C CYS A 49 1.88 14.05 24.00
N LEU A 50 1.15 12.95 23.86
CA LEU A 50 1.23 11.84 24.79
C LEU A 50 2.71 11.45 24.81
N ARG A 51 3.35 11.59 25.96
CA ARG A 51 4.71 11.08 26.17
C ARG A 51 4.66 9.63 25.73
N ASP A 52 5.47 9.29 24.73
CA ASP A 52 5.64 7.92 24.29
C ASP A 52 6.16 7.11 25.50
N PRO A 53 5.35 6.26 26.13
CA PRO A 53 5.78 5.48 27.30
C PRO A 53 6.90 4.51 26.95
N TYR A 54 7.21 4.36 25.66
CA TYR A 54 8.26 3.51 25.12
C TYR A 54 9.41 4.27 24.49
N ALA A 55 9.54 5.59 24.77
CA ALA A 55 10.69 6.37 24.33
C ALA A 55 11.98 5.68 24.80
N ILE A 56 12.70 5.12 23.85
CA ILE A 56 14.00 4.48 24.11
C ILE A 56 14.90 5.53 24.76
N PRO A 57 15.53 5.24 25.92
CA PRO A 57 16.45 6.18 26.53
C PRO A 57 17.49 6.66 25.52
N SER A 58 17.76 7.95 25.46
CA SER A 58 18.57 8.64 24.45
C SER A 58 19.99 8.08 24.23
N ARG A 59 20.47 7.22 25.10
CA ARG A 59 21.79 6.56 25.01
C ARG A 59 21.89 5.40 24.01
N ILE A 60 20.79 4.94 23.38
CA ILE A 60 20.80 3.79 22.43
C ILE A 60 20.05 4.15 21.13
N MET A 61 19.77 5.42 20.90
CA MET A 61 19.19 5.82 19.61
C MET A 61 20.22 5.60 18.50
N THR A 62 19.92 4.66 17.61
CA THR A 62 20.65 4.57 16.35
C THR A 62 20.49 5.90 15.62
N ASP A 63 21.59 6.51 15.23
CA ASP A 63 21.58 7.68 14.38
C ASP A 63 20.98 7.32 13.01
N LEU A 64 19.67 7.57 12.87
CA LEU A 64 18.93 7.26 11.65
C LEU A 64 19.39 8.12 10.45
N SER A 65 20.19 9.17 10.66
CA SER A 65 20.76 9.96 9.57
C SER A 65 21.72 9.15 8.71
N LYS A 66 22.37 8.13 9.30
CA LYS A 66 23.29 7.20 8.62
C LYS A 66 22.57 6.09 7.84
N ILE A 67 21.28 5.94 8.01
CA ILE A 67 20.46 5.00 7.24
C ILE A 67 20.11 5.64 5.92
N THR A 68 20.62 5.12 4.82
CA THR A 68 20.55 5.76 3.49
C THR A 68 19.64 5.03 2.52
N CYS A 69 19.39 3.74 2.73
CA CYS A 69 18.54 2.91 1.90
C CYS A 69 17.70 1.92 2.74
N ILE A 70 16.74 1.28 2.09
CA ILE A 70 15.86 0.30 2.75
C ILE A 70 16.64 -0.92 3.24
N GLU A 71 17.73 -1.30 2.56
CA GLU A 71 18.57 -2.43 2.99
C GLU A 71 19.27 -2.16 4.34
N ASP A 72 19.67 -0.91 4.62
CA ASP A 72 20.23 -0.55 5.94
C ASP A 72 19.20 -0.82 7.06
N LEU A 73 17.93 -0.48 6.82
CA LEU A 73 16.83 -0.78 7.75
C LEU A 73 16.61 -2.28 7.90
N ARG A 74 16.70 -3.04 6.81
CA ARG A 74 16.56 -4.51 6.82
C ARG A 74 17.63 -5.15 7.69
N VAL A 75 18.89 -4.76 7.51
CA VAL A 75 20.00 -5.24 8.33
C VAL A 75 19.81 -4.91 9.81
N LEU A 76 19.35 -3.71 10.13
CA LEU A 76 19.10 -3.29 11.50
C LEU A 76 17.91 -4.05 12.12
N ALA A 77 16.81 -4.21 11.38
CA ALA A 77 15.64 -4.98 11.82
C ALA A 77 16.01 -6.44 12.14
N LYS A 78 16.82 -7.08 11.29
CA LYS A 78 17.33 -8.45 11.51
C LYS A 78 18.09 -8.60 12.84
N ARG A 79 18.78 -7.54 13.26
CA ARG A 79 19.50 -7.53 14.54
C ARG A 79 18.58 -7.32 15.73
N ARG A 80 17.47 -6.58 15.58
CA ARG A 80 16.60 -6.14 16.69
C ARG A 80 15.38 -7.01 16.91
N VAL A 81 14.78 -7.51 15.83
CA VAL A 81 13.59 -8.36 15.87
C VAL A 81 13.98 -9.82 16.15
N PRO A 82 13.21 -10.58 16.98
CA PRO A 82 13.41 -12.01 17.11
C PRO A 82 13.34 -12.71 15.76
N ARG A 83 14.24 -13.67 15.56
CA ARG A 83 14.42 -14.35 14.28
C ARG A 83 13.11 -14.88 13.69
N MET A 84 12.27 -15.52 14.50
CA MET A 84 11.02 -16.09 14.02
C MET A 84 10.09 -15.06 13.40
N PHE A 85 10.00 -13.86 13.98
CA PHE A 85 9.17 -12.78 13.47
C PHE A 85 9.83 -12.04 12.30
N TYR A 86 11.16 -11.85 12.37
CA TYR A 86 11.91 -11.30 11.24
C TYR A 86 11.77 -12.20 10.01
N ASP A 87 12.01 -13.51 10.15
CA ASP A 87 11.91 -14.48 9.04
C ASP A 87 10.47 -14.56 8.51
N TYR A 88 9.44 -14.39 9.37
CA TYR A 88 8.06 -14.29 8.91
C TYR A 88 7.86 -13.14 7.92
N ALA A 89 8.42 -11.96 8.20
CA ALA A 89 8.36 -10.81 7.31
C ALA A 89 9.25 -11.00 6.07
N ASP A 90 10.45 -11.55 6.24
CA ASP A 90 11.50 -11.67 5.23
C ASP A 90 11.57 -13.07 4.61
N SER A 91 10.40 -13.60 4.18
CA SER A 91 10.28 -14.90 3.54
C SER A 91 9.28 -14.89 2.38
N GLY A 92 9.53 -15.76 1.40
CA GLY A 92 8.59 -16.16 0.37
C GLY A 92 8.08 -17.59 0.61
N SER A 93 7.25 -18.08 -0.31
CA SER A 93 6.81 -19.48 -0.34
C SER A 93 7.85 -20.37 -1.04
N TYR A 94 7.84 -21.65 -0.70
CA TYR A 94 8.66 -22.72 -1.30
C TYR A 94 10.12 -22.32 -1.53
N THR A 95 10.55 -22.18 -2.81
CA THR A 95 11.93 -21.85 -3.21
C THR A 95 12.23 -20.36 -3.15
N GLU A 96 11.23 -19.52 -2.90
CA GLU A 96 11.32 -18.06 -2.91
C GLU A 96 11.70 -17.47 -4.30
N SER A 97 11.38 -18.17 -5.40
CA SER A 97 11.70 -17.70 -6.75
C SER A 97 10.90 -16.45 -7.11
N THR A 98 9.59 -16.45 -6.87
CA THR A 98 8.71 -15.29 -7.08
C THR A 98 9.07 -14.13 -6.14
N TYR A 99 9.44 -14.43 -4.89
CA TYR A 99 9.92 -13.40 -3.96
C TYR A 99 11.15 -12.66 -4.50
N ARG A 100 12.14 -13.39 -5.05
CA ARG A 100 13.32 -12.78 -5.66
C ARG A 100 12.97 -12.05 -6.96
N ALA A 101 12.15 -12.66 -7.82
CA ALA A 101 11.73 -12.05 -9.08
C ALA A 101 11.05 -10.68 -8.87
N ASN A 102 10.28 -10.51 -7.78
CA ASN A 102 9.66 -9.22 -7.44
C ASN A 102 10.68 -8.08 -7.31
N GLU A 103 11.89 -8.35 -6.83
CA GLU A 103 12.96 -7.34 -6.70
C GLU A 103 13.85 -7.27 -7.94
N ASP A 104 14.15 -8.43 -8.55
CA ASP A 104 15.11 -8.53 -9.66
C ASP A 104 14.54 -7.99 -10.97
N ASP A 105 13.26 -8.13 -11.22
CA ASP A 105 12.64 -7.64 -12.46
C ASP A 105 12.60 -6.10 -12.52
N PHE A 106 12.50 -5.41 -11.37
CA PHE A 106 12.69 -3.95 -11.34
C PHE A 106 14.08 -3.53 -11.86
N LYS A 107 15.12 -4.32 -11.64
CA LYS A 107 16.49 -4.01 -12.09
C LYS A 107 16.66 -4.06 -13.61
N ARG A 108 15.80 -4.83 -14.31
CA ARG A 108 15.79 -4.92 -15.76
C ARG A 108 15.24 -3.66 -16.41
N ILE A 109 14.26 -3.02 -15.81
CA ILE A 109 13.63 -1.80 -16.29
C ILE A 109 14.63 -0.63 -16.17
N LYS A 110 14.95 0.03 -17.27
CA LYS A 110 15.92 1.13 -17.31
C LYS A 110 15.22 2.46 -17.51
N LEU A 111 15.64 3.45 -16.73
CA LEU A 111 15.17 4.82 -16.81
C LEU A 111 15.94 5.58 -17.89
N ARG A 112 15.26 6.43 -18.64
CA ARG A 112 15.83 7.32 -19.66
C ARG A 112 16.14 8.68 -19.03
N GLN A 113 17.43 8.99 -18.92
CA GLN A 113 17.88 10.27 -18.39
C GLN A 113 17.61 11.41 -19.39
N ARG A 114 17.18 12.57 -18.86
CA ARG A 114 17.03 13.83 -19.58
C ARG A 114 17.91 14.89 -18.94
N VAL A 115 18.35 15.85 -19.73
CA VAL A 115 19.22 16.95 -19.29
C VAL A 115 18.65 18.29 -19.71
N ALA A 116 19.05 19.36 -19.01
CA ALA A 116 18.67 20.75 -19.32
C ALA A 116 17.14 20.98 -19.32
N VAL A 117 16.40 20.29 -18.45
CA VAL A 117 14.96 20.51 -18.19
C VAL A 117 14.83 21.30 -16.90
N ASP A 118 14.02 22.37 -16.92
CA ASP A 118 13.74 23.12 -15.69
C ASP A 118 12.96 22.24 -14.70
N MET A 119 13.53 22.04 -13.51
CA MET A 119 12.99 21.20 -12.44
C MET A 119 12.42 22.01 -11.29
N THR A 120 12.14 23.30 -11.48
CA THR A 120 11.49 24.15 -10.46
C THR A 120 10.06 23.66 -10.21
N GLY A 121 9.64 23.68 -8.95
CA GLY A 121 8.25 23.34 -8.57
C GLY A 121 7.90 21.85 -8.72
N ARG A 122 8.89 20.95 -8.66
CA ARG A 122 8.62 19.49 -8.70
C ARG A 122 7.68 19.08 -7.57
N SER A 123 6.81 18.11 -7.87
CA SER A 123 5.87 17.54 -6.92
C SER A 123 5.64 16.06 -7.15
N THR A 124 5.76 15.28 -6.07
CA THR A 124 5.38 13.87 -6.01
C THR A 124 3.92 13.68 -5.58
N ARG A 125 3.19 14.76 -5.29
CA ARG A 125 1.79 14.73 -4.83
C ARG A 125 0.86 14.24 -5.93
N THR A 126 -0.11 13.42 -5.55
CA THR A 126 -1.16 12.89 -6.44
C THR A 126 -2.39 12.51 -5.62
N THR A 127 -3.34 11.80 -6.23
CA THR A 127 -4.52 11.23 -5.56
C THR A 127 -4.56 9.72 -5.71
N LEU A 128 -5.05 9.02 -4.68
CA LEU A 128 -5.37 7.60 -4.70
C LEU A 128 -6.84 7.43 -4.28
N ILE A 129 -7.69 6.89 -5.15
CA ILE A 129 -9.16 6.77 -4.97
C ILE A 129 -9.81 8.06 -4.42
N GLY A 130 -9.33 9.21 -4.91
CA GLY A 130 -9.84 10.54 -4.50
C GLY A 130 -9.25 11.09 -3.20
N GLN A 131 -8.30 10.41 -2.55
CA GLN A 131 -7.57 10.90 -1.39
C GLN A 131 -6.25 11.55 -1.82
N ASP A 132 -6.01 12.80 -1.42
CA ASP A 132 -4.74 13.48 -1.65
C ASP A 132 -3.60 12.81 -0.87
N VAL A 133 -2.49 12.54 -1.56
CA VAL A 133 -1.31 11.90 -0.98
C VAL A 133 -0.03 12.65 -1.30
N SER A 134 0.96 12.58 -0.42
CA SER A 134 2.27 13.23 -0.61
C SER A 134 3.12 12.57 -1.71
N MET A 135 2.89 11.29 -1.97
CA MET A 135 3.51 10.49 -3.04
C MET A 135 2.59 9.29 -3.35
N PRO A 136 2.67 8.67 -4.55
CA PRO A 136 1.81 7.55 -4.95
C PRO A 136 2.19 6.24 -4.23
N VAL A 137 2.21 6.27 -2.91
CA VAL A 137 2.58 5.13 -2.05
C VAL A 137 1.58 5.00 -0.92
N ALA A 138 1.19 3.76 -0.59
CA ALA A 138 0.44 3.42 0.62
C ALA A 138 1.18 2.33 1.41
N ILE A 139 0.95 2.25 2.72
CA ILE A 139 1.44 1.11 3.52
C ILE A 139 0.51 -0.09 3.29
N ALA A 140 1.11 -1.20 2.84
CA ALA A 140 0.41 -2.45 2.58
C ALA A 140 -0.09 -3.11 3.87
N PRO A 141 -1.21 -3.84 3.82
CA PRO A 141 -1.66 -4.64 4.94
C PRO A 141 -0.67 -5.79 5.22
N THR A 142 -0.23 -5.90 6.44
CA THR A 142 0.64 -7.00 6.87
C THR A 142 0.15 -7.56 8.20
N GLY A 143 0.01 -8.89 8.24
CA GLY A 143 -0.30 -9.59 9.49
C GLY A 143 0.88 -9.58 10.45
N LEU A 144 0.61 -9.71 11.74
CA LEU A 144 1.64 -9.79 12.79
C LEU A 144 2.60 -8.60 12.83
N THR A 145 2.20 -7.42 12.37
CA THR A 145 3.05 -6.23 12.37
C THR A 145 3.47 -5.85 13.80
N GLY A 146 2.58 -5.99 14.78
CA GLY A 146 2.89 -5.79 16.19
C GLY A 146 3.95 -6.76 16.76
N MET A 147 4.29 -7.84 16.06
CA MET A 147 5.40 -8.73 16.43
C MET A 147 6.76 -8.26 15.90
N GLN A 148 6.79 -7.31 14.96
CA GLN A 148 8.03 -6.65 14.56
C GLN A 148 8.48 -5.62 15.60
N HIS A 149 7.52 -4.95 16.23
CA HIS A 149 7.70 -3.96 17.29
C HIS A 149 6.39 -3.87 18.09
N ALA A 150 6.46 -3.71 19.41
CA ALA A 150 5.27 -3.49 20.23
C ALA A 150 4.44 -2.32 19.67
N ASP A 151 3.11 -2.49 19.63
CA ASP A 151 2.16 -1.53 19.06
C ASP A 151 2.45 -1.15 17.58
N GLY A 152 3.04 -2.07 16.83
CA GLY A 152 3.61 -1.82 15.50
C GLY A 152 2.64 -1.23 14.49
N GLU A 153 1.39 -1.69 14.46
CA GLU A 153 0.36 -1.17 13.55
C GLU A 153 0.01 0.30 13.88
N ILE A 154 -0.08 0.64 15.15
CA ILE A 154 -0.33 2.02 15.61
C ILE A 154 0.84 2.93 15.19
N LEU A 155 2.07 2.49 15.43
CA LEU A 155 3.27 3.24 15.08
C LEU A 155 3.39 3.47 13.56
N ALA A 156 3.10 2.42 12.77
CA ALA A 156 3.10 2.51 11.31
C ALA A 156 1.98 3.45 10.79
N ALA A 157 0.78 3.37 11.37
CA ALA A 157 -0.34 4.24 11.02
C ALA A 157 0.00 5.72 11.31
N ARG A 158 0.56 6.01 12.48
CA ARG A 158 0.98 7.38 12.86
C ARG A 158 2.05 7.92 11.92
N ALA A 159 3.06 7.12 11.58
CA ALA A 159 4.10 7.52 10.63
C ALA A 159 3.52 7.81 9.25
N ALA A 160 2.63 6.95 8.73
CA ALA A 160 1.98 7.10 7.43
C ALA A 160 1.11 8.38 7.37
N LEU A 161 0.28 8.59 8.39
CA LEU A 161 -0.60 9.77 8.47
C LEU A 161 0.19 11.07 8.56
N LYS A 162 1.25 11.12 9.38
CA LYS A 162 2.15 12.28 9.46
C LYS A 162 2.87 12.56 8.14
N PHE A 163 3.16 11.51 7.37
CA PHE A 163 3.79 11.63 6.06
C PHE A 163 2.79 12.00 4.95
N GLY A 164 1.50 11.88 5.19
CA GLY A 164 0.43 12.16 4.23
C GLY A 164 0.24 11.05 3.19
N ILE A 165 0.33 9.78 3.61
CA ILE A 165 0.03 8.60 2.79
C ILE A 165 -0.93 7.67 3.53
N PRO A 166 -1.71 6.82 2.81
CA PRO A 166 -2.61 5.86 3.43
C PRO A 166 -1.87 4.75 4.18
N PHE A 167 -2.47 4.31 5.29
CA PHE A 167 -2.11 3.10 6.02
C PHE A 167 -3.22 2.07 5.90
N THR A 168 -2.88 0.81 5.64
CA THR A 168 -3.85 -0.29 5.61
C THR A 168 -3.63 -1.23 6.78
N LEU A 169 -4.62 -1.35 7.67
CA LEU A 169 -4.62 -2.32 8.75
C LEU A 169 -5.06 -3.69 8.24
N SER A 170 -4.38 -4.75 8.63
CA SER A 170 -4.75 -6.13 8.26
C SER A 170 -5.81 -6.72 9.19
N THR A 171 -6.68 -7.59 8.70
CA THR A 171 -7.51 -8.48 9.53
C THR A 171 -6.67 -9.24 10.56
N MET A 172 -5.47 -9.67 10.16
CA MET A 172 -4.53 -10.48 10.97
C MET A 172 -3.52 -9.59 11.73
N SER A 173 -3.93 -8.41 12.16
CA SER A 173 -3.11 -7.49 12.96
C SER A 173 -3.15 -7.80 14.45
N ILE A 174 -2.10 -7.38 15.16
CA ILE A 174 -2.03 -7.47 16.63
C ILE A 174 -2.84 -6.34 17.27
N CYS A 175 -2.73 -5.11 16.76
CA CYS A 175 -3.62 -4.03 17.19
C CYS A 175 -4.98 -4.17 16.51
N SER A 176 -6.06 -3.87 17.22
CA SER A 176 -7.42 -3.87 16.67
C SER A 176 -7.72 -2.63 15.82
N LEU A 177 -8.85 -2.64 15.12
CA LEU A 177 -9.42 -1.47 14.44
C LEU A 177 -9.58 -0.30 15.40
N GLU A 178 -10.10 -0.58 16.59
CA GLU A 178 -10.37 0.41 17.63
C GLU A 178 -9.06 1.00 18.18
N ASP A 179 -8.05 0.16 18.41
CA ASP A 179 -6.72 0.60 18.85
C ASP A 179 -6.11 1.61 17.86
N VAL A 180 -6.13 1.29 16.57
CA VAL A 180 -5.57 2.18 15.55
C VAL A 180 -6.38 3.49 15.47
N ALA A 181 -7.71 3.41 15.45
CA ALA A 181 -8.58 4.59 15.42
C ALA A 181 -8.32 5.52 16.60
N GLU A 182 -8.26 4.97 17.82
CA GLU A 182 -8.02 5.73 19.05
C GLU A 182 -6.66 6.45 19.01
N HIS A 183 -5.59 5.71 18.70
CA HIS A 183 -4.22 6.21 18.79
C HIS A 183 -3.79 7.06 17.58
N THR A 184 -4.62 7.17 16.55
CA THR A 184 -4.44 8.08 15.41
C THR A 184 -5.37 9.30 15.45
N GLY A 185 -6.08 9.51 16.56
CA GLY A 185 -7.04 10.62 16.68
C GLY A 185 -8.22 10.48 15.73
N ARG A 186 -8.65 9.27 15.44
CA ARG A 186 -9.73 8.93 14.50
C ARG A 186 -9.51 9.45 13.08
N GLN A 187 -8.25 9.64 12.67
CA GLN A 187 -7.92 9.93 11.28
C GLN A 187 -8.27 8.71 10.40
N PRO A 188 -8.81 8.92 9.19
CA PRO A 188 -9.20 7.83 8.32
C PRO A 188 -8.00 6.98 7.91
N PHE A 189 -8.17 5.67 7.88
CA PHE A 189 -7.21 4.67 7.40
C PHE A 189 -7.95 3.61 6.59
N TRP A 190 -7.23 2.71 5.92
CA TRP A 190 -7.80 1.62 5.16
C TRP A 190 -7.76 0.33 5.97
N PHE A 191 -8.68 -0.57 5.71
CA PHE A 191 -8.75 -1.87 6.37
C PHE A 191 -8.75 -3.00 5.33
N GLN A 192 -7.88 -3.99 5.53
CA GLN A 192 -7.83 -5.16 4.68
C GLN A 192 -8.66 -6.29 5.27
N LEU A 193 -9.55 -6.85 4.45
CA LEU A 193 -10.46 -7.94 4.78
C LEU A 193 -10.06 -9.21 4.04
N TYR A 194 -10.08 -10.34 4.77
CA TYR A 194 -10.17 -11.67 4.18
C TYR A 194 -11.60 -12.16 4.22
N VAL A 195 -12.03 -12.87 3.18
CA VAL A 195 -13.30 -13.60 3.22
C VAL A 195 -13.07 -14.90 3.99
N MET A 196 -13.82 -15.09 5.04
CA MET A 196 -13.77 -16.26 5.93
C MET A 196 -15.08 -17.03 5.86
N ARG A 197 -15.08 -18.31 6.24
CA ARG A 197 -16.28 -19.16 6.26
C ARG A 197 -17.37 -18.63 7.18
N ASP A 198 -17.02 -18.06 8.35
CA ASP A 198 -17.97 -17.38 9.24
C ASP A 198 -18.37 -16.02 8.66
N ARG A 199 -19.44 -16.01 7.85
CA ARG A 199 -19.95 -14.78 7.20
C ARG A 199 -20.49 -13.77 8.23
N ASP A 200 -21.08 -14.23 9.33
CA ASP A 200 -21.54 -13.35 10.41
C ASP A 200 -20.36 -12.60 11.04
N PHE A 201 -19.23 -13.28 11.21
CA PHE A 201 -18.01 -12.63 11.70
C PHE A 201 -17.51 -11.54 10.72
N ILE A 202 -17.54 -11.82 9.41
CA ILE A 202 -17.19 -10.85 8.38
C ILE A 202 -18.10 -9.62 8.43
N GLU A 203 -19.40 -9.80 8.57
CA GLU A 203 -20.35 -8.69 8.67
C GLU A 203 -20.08 -7.82 9.90
N ARG A 204 -19.88 -8.44 11.07
CA ARG A 204 -19.51 -7.70 12.29
C ARG A 204 -18.19 -6.96 12.13
N LEU A 205 -17.20 -7.56 11.43
CA LEU A 205 -15.91 -6.93 11.20
C LEU A 205 -16.03 -5.71 10.27
N ILE A 206 -16.90 -5.77 9.24
CA ILE A 206 -17.23 -4.63 8.38
C ILE A 206 -17.91 -3.52 9.19
N ASP A 207 -18.84 -3.86 10.09
CA ASP A 207 -19.50 -2.85 10.94
C ASP A 207 -18.51 -2.17 11.89
N ARG A 208 -17.59 -2.93 12.50
CA ARG A 208 -16.49 -2.37 13.30
C ARG A 208 -15.59 -1.44 12.48
N ALA A 209 -15.27 -1.83 11.24
CA ALA A 209 -14.47 -0.99 10.34
C ALA A 209 -15.17 0.35 10.05
N LYS A 210 -16.49 0.32 9.78
CA LYS A 210 -17.29 1.54 9.63
C LYS A 210 -17.27 2.41 10.89
N ALA A 211 -17.49 1.80 12.05
CA ALA A 211 -17.48 2.50 13.34
C ALA A 211 -16.10 3.11 13.68
N ALA A 212 -15.02 2.46 13.27
CA ALA A 212 -13.65 2.94 13.43
C ALA A 212 -13.26 4.07 12.46
N GLY A 213 -14.11 4.43 11.49
CA GLY A 213 -13.85 5.49 10.52
C GLY A 213 -12.94 5.06 9.36
N VAL A 214 -12.92 3.77 9.02
CA VAL A 214 -12.21 3.26 7.85
C VAL A 214 -12.74 3.90 6.57
N SER A 215 -11.86 4.47 5.74
CA SER A 215 -12.23 5.19 4.52
C SER A 215 -12.28 4.31 3.26
N ALA A 216 -11.56 3.18 3.24
CA ALA A 216 -11.61 2.21 2.16
C ALA A 216 -11.41 0.79 2.69
N LEU A 217 -12.14 -0.16 2.12
CA LEU A 217 -11.98 -1.58 2.39
C LEU A 217 -11.10 -2.20 1.31
N GLN A 218 -10.05 -2.93 1.70
CA GLN A 218 -9.18 -3.66 0.79
C GLN A 218 -9.46 -5.16 0.90
N LEU A 219 -10.16 -5.73 -0.07
CA LEU A 219 -10.50 -7.14 -0.12
C LEU A 219 -9.36 -7.93 -0.75
N THR A 220 -8.83 -8.92 -0.03
CA THR A 220 -7.73 -9.77 -0.49
C THR A 220 -8.27 -11.08 -1.04
N LEU A 221 -7.97 -11.38 -2.30
CA LEU A 221 -8.53 -12.50 -3.06
C LEU A 221 -7.55 -13.68 -3.23
N ASP A 222 -6.25 -13.45 -3.05
CA ASP A 222 -5.18 -14.43 -3.30
C ASP A 222 -4.85 -15.34 -2.10
N LEU A 223 -5.74 -15.40 -1.09
CA LEU A 223 -5.51 -16.16 0.15
C LEU A 223 -6.69 -17.12 0.48
N GLN A 224 -7.21 -17.81 -0.51
CA GLN A 224 -8.17 -18.91 -0.31
C GLN A 224 -7.50 -20.12 0.36
N ILE A 225 -6.24 -20.36 0.03
CA ILE A 225 -5.40 -21.43 0.54
C ILE A 225 -4.05 -20.83 0.95
N LEU A 226 -3.51 -21.28 2.08
CA LEU A 226 -2.22 -20.79 2.59
C LEU A 226 -1.05 -21.37 1.80
N GLY A 227 -0.20 -20.52 1.25
CA GLY A 227 1.09 -20.91 0.69
C GLY A 227 2.05 -21.44 1.76
N GLN A 228 2.85 -22.45 1.43
CA GLN A 228 3.83 -23.01 2.36
C GLN A 228 5.08 -22.16 2.43
N ARG A 229 5.37 -21.63 3.60
CA ARG A 229 6.56 -20.83 3.89
C ARG A 229 7.52 -21.65 4.76
N HIS A 230 8.56 -22.15 4.15
CA HIS A 230 9.51 -23.08 4.80
C HIS A 230 10.20 -22.46 6.03
N LYS A 231 10.48 -21.13 6.01
CA LYS A 231 11.07 -20.44 7.16
C LYS A 231 10.10 -20.38 8.34
N ASP A 232 8.80 -20.17 8.10
CA ASP A 232 7.79 -20.14 9.15
C ASP A 232 7.68 -21.51 9.83
N ILE A 233 7.62 -22.60 9.04
CA ILE A 233 7.58 -23.97 9.53
C ILE A 233 8.84 -24.29 10.36
N LYS A 234 10.02 -23.96 9.85
CA LYS A 234 11.31 -24.21 10.54
C LYS A 234 11.46 -23.39 11.84
N ASN A 235 10.80 -22.22 11.91
CA ASN A 235 10.81 -21.38 13.10
C ASN A 235 9.69 -21.71 14.09
N GLY A 236 8.86 -22.73 13.81
CA GLY A 236 7.75 -23.12 14.68
C GLY A 236 6.59 -22.14 14.69
N LEU A 237 6.47 -21.25 13.70
CA LEU A 237 5.30 -20.43 13.44
C LEU A 237 4.20 -21.23 12.72
N SER A 238 4.22 -22.55 12.89
CA SER A 238 3.13 -23.43 12.48
C SER A 238 1.92 -23.27 13.39
N THR A 239 0.82 -23.77 12.94
CA THR A 239 -0.45 -23.81 13.68
C THR A 239 -0.61 -25.17 14.36
N PRO A 240 -0.57 -25.29 15.69
CA PRO A 240 -0.24 -24.27 16.69
C PRO A 240 1.25 -23.92 16.77
N PRO A 241 1.62 -22.72 17.28
CA PRO A 241 3.02 -22.33 17.44
C PRO A 241 3.74 -23.28 18.40
N LYS A 242 4.90 -23.80 17.97
CA LYS A 242 5.75 -24.69 18.81
C LYS A 242 7.00 -23.91 19.22
N PRO A 243 7.07 -23.41 20.47
CA PRO A 243 8.28 -22.75 20.94
C PRO A 243 9.43 -23.74 20.94
N THR A 244 10.54 -23.38 20.29
CA THR A 244 11.77 -24.19 20.29
C THR A 244 12.80 -23.58 21.23
N LEU A 245 13.70 -24.40 21.83
CA LEU A 245 14.78 -23.90 22.66
C LEU A 245 15.61 -22.84 21.92
N ARG A 246 15.81 -23.02 20.61
CA ARG A 246 16.51 -22.07 19.75
C ARG A 246 15.81 -20.70 19.70
N ASN A 247 14.47 -20.68 19.65
CA ASN A 247 13.70 -19.43 19.67
C ASN A 247 13.80 -18.75 21.03
N LEU A 248 13.75 -19.50 22.13
CA LEU A 248 13.92 -18.96 23.49
C LEU A 248 15.29 -18.32 23.67
N LEU A 249 16.36 -19.00 23.25
CA LEU A 249 17.72 -18.44 23.27
C LEU A 249 17.82 -17.17 22.40
N ASN A 250 17.18 -17.17 21.23
CA ASN A 250 17.18 -15.98 20.38
C ASN A 250 16.43 -14.81 21.01
N LEU A 251 15.28 -15.05 21.68
CA LEU A 251 14.55 -14.02 22.43
C LEU A 251 15.42 -13.37 23.51
N ALA A 252 16.21 -14.17 24.25
CA ALA A 252 17.11 -13.64 25.25
C ALA A 252 18.16 -12.66 24.70
N THR A 253 18.48 -12.73 23.40
CA THR A 253 19.36 -11.77 22.73
C THR A 253 18.66 -10.48 22.25
N LYS A 254 17.37 -10.33 22.52
CA LYS A 254 16.51 -9.22 22.04
C LYS A 254 15.84 -8.44 23.21
N PRO A 255 16.61 -7.93 24.18
CA PRO A 255 16.04 -7.38 25.42
C PRO A 255 15.11 -6.19 25.16
N HIS A 256 15.41 -5.33 24.21
CA HIS A 256 14.54 -4.19 23.86
C HIS A 256 13.19 -4.63 23.30
N TRP A 257 13.18 -5.62 22.42
CA TRP A 257 11.94 -6.21 21.90
C TRP A 257 11.13 -6.84 23.04
N CYS A 258 11.77 -7.61 23.92
CA CYS A 258 11.11 -8.23 25.06
C CYS A 258 10.50 -7.20 26.01
N MET A 259 11.23 -6.14 26.34
CA MET A 259 10.72 -5.05 27.20
C MET A 259 9.52 -4.34 26.55
N GLY A 260 9.59 -4.03 25.24
CA GLY A 260 8.46 -3.47 24.51
C GLY A 260 7.23 -4.36 24.58
N MET A 261 7.38 -5.66 24.29
CA MET A 261 6.28 -6.62 24.34
C MET A 261 5.72 -6.84 25.76
N LEU A 262 6.52 -6.71 26.80
CA LEU A 262 6.05 -6.73 28.18
C LEU A 262 5.27 -5.47 28.56
N GLY A 263 5.60 -4.34 27.95
CA GLY A 263 4.97 -3.05 28.21
C GLY A 263 3.63 -2.84 27.50
N THR A 264 3.30 -3.62 26.45
CA THR A 264 2.01 -3.50 25.74
C THR A 264 1.01 -4.55 26.18
N PRO A 265 -0.31 -4.21 26.28
CA PRO A 265 -1.37 -5.21 26.44
C PRO A 265 -1.65 -5.98 25.14
N ARG A 266 -1.19 -5.49 23.98
CA ARG A 266 -1.50 -6.00 22.64
C ARG A 266 -0.51 -7.08 22.24
N ARG A 267 -0.91 -8.36 22.39
CA ARG A 267 -0.05 -9.54 22.16
C ARG A 267 -0.73 -10.65 21.40
N THR A 268 -1.99 -10.45 20.97
CA THR A 268 -2.80 -11.41 20.23
C THR A 268 -3.47 -10.70 19.05
N PHE A 269 -4.16 -11.44 18.18
CA PHE A 269 -4.88 -10.83 17.04
C PHE A 269 -6.10 -10.03 17.52
N GLY A 270 -5.95 -8.71 17.59
CA GLY A 270 -6.94 -7.80 18.18
C GLY A 270 -8.27 -7.73 17.44
N ASN A 271 -8.30 -8.09 16.15
CA ASN A 271 -9.56 -8.13 15.41
C ASN A 271 -10.30 -9.46 15.52
N ILE A 272 -9.69 -10.51 16.05
CA ILE A 272 -10.20 -11.88 16.05
C ILE A 272 -10.52 -12.36 17.46
N VAL A 273 -9.53 -12.29 18.37
CA VAL A 273 -9.70 -12.78 19.76
C VAL A 273 -10.78 -11.96 20.46
N GLY A 274 -11.75 -12.66 21.06
CA GLY A 274 -12.91 -12.05 21.70
C GLY A 274 -14.03 -11.60 20.74
N HIS A 275 -13.83 -11.71 19.42
CA HIS A 275 -14.81 -11.34 18.40
C HIS A 275 -15.28 -12.51 17.53
N ALA A 276 -14.42 -13.51 17.32
CA ALA A 276 -14.77 -14.75 16.64
C ALA A 276 -15.27 -15.81 17.62
N LYS A 277 -16.28 -16.59 17.21
CA LYS A 277 -16.85 -17.67 18.04
C LYS A 277 -15.79 -18.74 18.32
N GLY A 278 -15.66 -19.16 19.58
CA GLY A 278 -14.74 -20.22 19.99
C GLY A 278 -13.26 -19.84 20.04
N VAL A 279 -12.91 -18.56 19.89
CA VAL A 279 -11.53 -18.07 19.95
C VAL A 279 -11.32 -17.24 21.22
N GLY A 280 -10.81 -17.89 22.27
CA GLY A 280 -10.50 -17.23 23.54
C GLY A 280 -9.01 -17.09 23.84
N ASP A 281 -8.16 -17.89 23.18
CA ASP A 281 -6.73 -17.94 23.42
C ASP A 281 -5.92 -18.20 22.13
N LEU A 282 -4.58 -18.26 22.27
CA LEU A 282 -3.68 -18.51 21.15
C LEU A 282 -3.80 -19.92 20.56
N SER A 283 -4.21 -20.92 21.36
CA SER A 283 -4.34 -22.31 20.88
C SER A 283 -5.60 -22.47 20.02
N SER A 284 -6.74 -21.97 20.49
CA SER A 284 -8.00 -21.95 19.75
C SER A 284 -7.91 -21.07 18.49
N LEU A 285 -7.20 -19.94 18.58
CA LEU A 285 -6.93 -19.05 17.44
C LEU A 285 -6.21 -19.76 16.29
N SER A 286 -5.26 -20.61 16.63
CA SER A 286 -4.43 -21.31 15.66
C SER A 286 -5.24 -22.28 14.81
N SER A 287 -6.04 -23.14 15.45
CA SER A 287 -6.95 -24.07 14.78
C SER A 287 -7.99 -23.30 13.96
N TRP A 288 -8.59 -22.28 14.56
CA TRP A 288 -9.58 -21.43 13.90
C TRP A 288 -9.04 -20.79 12.63
N THR A 289 -7.83 -20.18 12.68
CA THR A 289 -7.24 -19.52 11.50
C THR A 289 -7.04 -20.48 10.34
N ALA A 290 -6.60 -21.72 10.62
CA ALA A 290 -6.39 -22.73 9.57
C ALA A 290 -7.70 -23.16 8.88
N GLU A 291 -8.81 -23.17 9.65
CA GLU A 291 -10.11 -23.63 9.18
C GLU A 291 -10.95 -22.54 8.51
N GLN A 292 -10.65 -21.26 8.79
CA GLN A 292 -11.51 -20.15 8.39
C GLN A 292 -11.25 -19.59 6.99
N PHE A 293 -10.06 -19.79 6.42
CA PHE A 293 -9.87 -19.43 5.02
C PHE A 293 -10.85 -20.20 4.14
N ASP A 294 -11.59 -19.46 3.30
CA ASP A 294 -12.69 -20.04 2.51
C ASP A 294 -12.21 -20.39 1.10
N PRO A 295 -12.04 -21.69 0.79
CA PRO A 295 -11.68 -22.12 -0.56
C PRO A 295 -12.80 -21.90 -1.59
N GLN A 296 -14.01 -21.58 -1.15
CA GLN A 296 -15.17 -21.32 -2.02
C GLN A 296 -15.31 -19.86 -2.42
N LEU A 297 -14.40 -18.96 -1.94
CA LEU A 297 -14.39 -17.56 -2.32
C LEU A 297 -14.49 -17.39 -3.85
N ASN A 298 -15.43 -16.58 -4.29
CA ASN A 298 -15.72 -16.32 -5.69
C ASN A 298 -16.16 -14.86 -5.93
N TRP A 299 -16.40 -14.47 -7.17
CA TRP A 299 -16.79 -13.10 -7.53
C TRP A 299 -18.13 -12.65 -6.92
N GLY A 300 -19.06 -13.57 -6.63
CA GLY A 300 -20.30 -13.26 -5.90
C GLY A 300 -20.02 -12.77 -4.46
N ASP A 301 -18.96 -13.25 -3.82
CA ASP A 301 -18.52 -12.72 -2.53
C ASP A 301 -18.00 -11.29 -2.65
N VAL A 302 -17.34 -10.94 -3.76
CA VAL A 302 -16.89 -9.56 -4.03
C VAL A 302 -18.09 -8.61 -4.12
N GLU A 303 -19.13 -9.00 -4.85
CA GLU A 303 -20.38 -8.23 -4.99
C GLU A 303 -21.08 -8.07 -3.64
N TRP A 304 -21.19 -9.17 -2.85
CA TRP A 304 -21.76 -9.15 -1.51
C TRP A 304 -21.00 -8.17 -0.61
N ILE A 305 -19.66 -8.25 -0.57
CA ILE A 305 -18.81 -7.35 0.24
C ILE A 305 -18.97 -5.90 -0.24
N LYS A 306 -18.96 -5.63 -1.55
CA LYS A 306 -19.15 -4.28 -2.10
C LYS A 306 -20.47 -3.68 -1.64
N LYS A 307 -21.55 -4.45 -1.74
CA LYS A 307 -22.88 -4.04 -1.30
C LYS A 307 -22.93 -3.81 0.22
N ARG A 308 -22.35 -4.73 1.00
CA ARG A 308 -22.35 -4.66 2.47
C ARG A 308 -21.50 -3.49 2.99
N TRP A 309 -20.35 -3.24 2.37
CA TRP A 309 -19.47 -2.13 2.71
C TRP A 309 -20.08 -0.77 2.32
N GLY A 310 -20.51 -0.61 1.09
CA GLY A 310 -21.15 0.60 0.55
C GLY A 310 -20.21 1.80 0.37
N GLY A 311 -18.90 1.61 0.57
CA GLY A 311 -17.86 2.64 0.42
C GLY A 311 -16.84 2.26 -0.65
N LYS A 312 -15.66 2.89 -0.58
CA LYS A 312 -14.54 2.61 -1.47
C LYS A 312 -14.01 1.19 -1.27
N LEU A 313 -13.92 0.41 -2.37
CA LEU A 313 -13.45 -0.97 -2.37
C LEU A 313 -12.22 -1.12 -3.26
N ILE A 314 -11.18 -1.74 -2.71
CA ILE A 314 -9.91 -2.05 -3.38
C ILE A 314 -9.79 -3.58 -3.43
N LEU A 315 -9.55 -4.16 -4.61
CA LEU A 315 -9.35 -5.61 -4.78
C LEU A 315 -7.86 -5.91 -4.86
N LYS A 316 -7.35 -6.82 -4.02
CA LYS A 316 -5.93 -7.16 -3.94
C LYS A 316 -5.69 -8.62 -4.29
N GLY A 317 -4.60 -8.90 -5.02
CA GLY A 317 -4.20 -10.27 -5.40
C GLY A 317 -4.42 -10.58 -6.88
N ILE A 318 -4.64 -9.55 -7.69
CA ILE A 318 -4.90 -9.70 -9.13
C ILE A 318 -3.56 -9.82 -9.86
N MET A 319 -3.39 -10.92 -10.60
CA MET A 319 -2.17 -11.20 -11.37
C MET A 319 -2.46 -11.56 -12.84
N ASP A 320 -3.73 -11.67 -13.22
CA ASP A 320 -4.18 -12.02 -14.55
C ASP A 320 -5.07 -10.95 -15.16
N ALA A 321 -5.01 -10.80 -16.49
CA ALA A 321 -5.78 -9.79 -17.23
C ALA A 321 -7.29 -10.09 -17.26
N GLU A 322 -7.69 -11.34 -17.20
CA GLU A 322 -9.09 -11.74 -17.11
C GLU A 322 -9.68 -11.36 -15.76
N ASP A 323 -8.98 -11.68 -14.66
CA ASP A 323 -9.36 -11.25 -13.31
C ASP A 323 -9.40 -9.73 -13.17
N ALA A 324 -8.52 -9.00 -13.88
CA ALA A 324 -8.52 -7.54 -13.87
C ALA A 324 -9.79 -6.96 -14.51
N ARG A 325 -10.30 -7.55 -15.60
CA ARG A 325 -11.59 -7.14 -16.19
C ARG A 325 -12.75 -7.42 -15.26
N LEU A 326 -12.78 -8.62 -14.64
CA LEU A 326 -13.79 -8.97 -13.64
C LEU A 326 -13.74 -8.01 -12.43
N ALA A 327 -12.54 -7.58 -12.01
CA ALA A 327 -12.37 -6.60 -10.96
C ALA A 327 -12.96 -5.23 -11.35
N ALA A 328 -12.76 -4.77 -12.58
CA ALA A 328 -13.36 -3.53 -13.09
C ALA A 328 -14.90 -3.65 -13.14
N ASP A 329 -15.42 -4.77 -13.65
CA ASP A 329 -16.87 -5.03 -13.77
C ASP A 329 -17.56 -5.14 -12.40
N SER A 330 -16.85 -5.52 -11.34
CA SER A 330 -17.38 -5.59 -9.97
C SER A 330 -17.73 -4.23 -9.34
N GLY A 331 -17.36 -3.13 -10.01
CA GLY A 331 -17.54 -1.76 -9.50
C GLY A 331 -16.60 -1.39 -8.35
N ALA A 332 -15.48 -2.10 -8.19
CA ALA A 332 -14.41 -1.72 -7.27
C ALA A 332 -13.77 -0.39 -7.73
N ASP A 333 -13.18 0.35 -6.80
CA ASP A 333 -12.57 1.66 -7.07
C ASP A 333 -11.11 1.54 -7.50
N ALA A 334 -10.43 0.48 -7.05
CA ALA A 334 -9.05 0.16 -7.44
C ALA A 334 -8.78 -1.35 -7.39
N LEU A 335 -7.79 -1.80 -8.15
CA LEU A 335 -7.21 -3.13 -8.02
C LEU A 335 -5.71 -3.03 -7.73
N ILE A 336 -5.16 -4.04 -7.05
CA ILE A 336 -3.74 -4.16 -6.74
C ILE A 336 -3.18 -5.40 -7.42
N VAL A 337 -2.28 -5.18 -8.37
CA VAL A 337 -1.43 -6.22 -8.96
C VAL A 337 -0.50 -6.75 -7.88
N SER A 338 -0.75 -7.98 -7.43
CA SER A 338 -0.10 -8.52 -6.25
C SER A 338 -0.02 -10.04 -6.30
N ASN A 339 1.16 -10.58 -6.10
CA ASN A 339 1.42 -12.00 -5.82
C ASN A 339 1.67 -12.23 -4.31
N HIS A 340 1.10 -11.36 -3.44
CA HIS A 340 1.28 -11.39 -1.99
C HIS A 340 2.76 -11.29 -1.56
N GLY A 341 3.57 -10.58 -2.36
CA GLY A 341 5.01 -10.46 -2.12
C GLY A 341 5.78 -11.77 -2.26
N GLY A 342 5.32 -12.67 -3.14
CA GLY A 342 5.91 -13.99 -3.36
C GLY A 342 5.68 -14.98 -2.19
N ARG A 343 4.58 -14.82 -1.45
CA ARG A 343 4.27 -15.62 -0.25
C ARG A 343 3.19 -16.68 -0.49
N GLN A 344 2.58 -16.70 -1.68
CA GLN A 344 1.53 -17.63 -2.09
C GLN A 344 2.05 -18.59 -3.16
N LEU A 345 1.73 -18.40 -4.43
CA LEU A 345 2.21 -19.23 -5.53
C LEU A 345 3.67 -18.89 -5.84
N ASP A 346 4.58 -19.84 -5.61
CA ASP A 346 5.97 -19.73 -6.09
C ASP A 346 6.04 -20.19 -7.55
N GLY A 347 6.89 -19.57 -8.36
CA GLY A 347 6.91 -19.77 -9.81
C GLY A 347 5.93 -18.86 -10.58
N ALA A 348 5.14 -18.03 -9.88
CA ALA A 348 4.35 -16.98 -10.51
C ALA A 348 5.25 -15.82 -11.00
N PRO A 349 4.81 -15.04 -12.01
CA PRO A 349 5.53 -13.85 -12.45
C PRO A 349 5.64 -12.83 -11.31
N SER A 350 6.59 -11.90 -11.42
CA SER A 350 6.64 -10.75 -10.53
C SER A 350 5.46 -9.80 -10.80
N SER A 351 5.03 -9.06 -9.76
CA SER A 351 3.94 -8.10 -9.93
C SER A 351 4.29 -7.01 -10.94
N ILE A 352 5.56 -6.56 -10.99
CA ILE A 352 5.97 -5.53 -11.96
C ILE A 352 5.96 -6.05 -13.40
N SER A 353 6.23 -7.34 -13.64
CA SER A 353 6.17 -7.92 -14.98
C SER A 353 4.74 -8.17 -15.45
N ALA A 354 3.80 -8.44 -14.54
CA ALA A 354 2.37 -8.61 -14.86
C ALA A 354 1.65 -7.26 -15.06
N LEU A 355 2.18 -6.17 -14.47
CA LEU A 355 1.54 -4.86 -14.43
C LEU A 355 1.11 -4.32 -15.81
N PRO A 356 1.96 -4.32 -16.88
CA PRO A 356 1.57 -3.74 -18.16
C PRO A 356 0.33 -4.39 -18.78
N GLY A 357 0.25 -5.73 -18.76
CA GLY A 357 -0.91 -6.46 -19.31
C GLY A 357 -2.20 -6.19 -18.52
N ILE A 358 -2.10 -6.01 -17.21
CA ILE A 358 -3.25 -5.68 -16.36
C ILE A 358 -3.70 -4.22 -16.59
N VAL A 359 -2.76 -3.28 -16.73
CA VAL A 359 -3.07 -1.88 -17.09
C VAL A 359 -3.74 -1.79 -18.45
N GLU A 360 -3.27 -2.56 -19.44
CA GLU A 360 -3.90 -2.62 -20.75
C GLU A 360 -5.33 -3.18 -20.67
N ALA A 361 -5.55 -4.20 -19.83
CA ALA A 361 -6.83 -4.89 -19.71
C ALA A 361 -7.91 -4.09 -18.99
N ALA A 362 -7.55 -3.30 -17.95
CA ALA A 362 -8.52 -2.68 -17.05
C ALA A 362 -8.18 -1.23 -16.64
N GLY A 363 -7.01 -0.70 -16.98
CA GLY A 363 -6.53 0.59 -16.47
C GLY A 363 -7.32 1.83 -16.93
N ARG A 364 -8.27 1.67 -17.85
CA ARG A 364 -9.19 2.75 -18.28
C ARG A 364 -10.43 2.84 -17.38
N ASP A 365 -10.80 1.73 -16.75
CA ASP A 365 -12.08 1.55 -16.07
C ASP A 365 -11.90 1.57 -14.54
N ILE A 366 -10.70 1.24 -14.03
CA ILE A 366 -10.39 1.15 -12.61
C ILE A 366 -8.97 1.65 -12.33
N GLU A 367 -8.71 2.21 -11.15
CA GLU A 367 -7.34 2.52 -10.76
C GLU A 367 -6.53 1.22 -10.57
N VAL A 368 -5.42 1.09 -11.29
CA VAL A 368 -4.50 -0.05 -11.15
C VAL A 368 -3.33 0.35 -10.27
N TRP A 369 -3.12 -0.37 -9.18
CA TRP A 369 -1.97 -0.23 -8.29
C TRP A 369 -1.16 -1.52 -8.27
N MET A 370 0.01 -1.49 -7.62
CA MET A 370 0.79 -2.71 -7.44
C MET A 370 1.48 -2.77 -6.09
N ASP A 371 1.77 -3.99 -5.64
CA ASP A 371 2.75 -4.25 -4.59
C ASP A 371 3.73 -5.36 -5.01
N GLY A 372 4.67 -5.69 -4.13
CA GLY A 372 5.71 -6.68 -4.40
C GLY A 372 6.99 -6.06 -4.95
N GLY A 373 8.08 -6.24 -4.23
CA GLY A 373 9.43 -5.84 -4.66
C GLY A 373 9.82 -4.39 -4.41
N VAL A 374 8.91 -3.47 -4.16
CA VAL A 374 9.21 -2.03 -3.97
C VAL A 374 10.14 -1.82 -2.77
N ARG A 375 11.34 -1.29 -3.03
CA ARG A 375 12.40 -1.00 -2.04
C ARG A 375 12.99 0.41 -2.18
N SER A 376 12.65 1.11 -3.25
CA SER A 376 13.24 2.42 -3.57
C SER A 376 12.20 3.35 -4.21
N GLY A 377 12.51 4.64 -4.23
CA GLY A 377 11.72 5.60 -5.01
C GLY A 377 11.81 5.38 -6.52
N GLN A 378 12.89 4.76 -7.01
CA GLN A 378 13.00 4.36 -8.41
C GLN A 378 12.01 3.25 -8.77
N ASP A 379 11.76 2.31 -7.86
CA ASP A 379 10.76 1.25 -8.10
C ASP A 379 9.36 1.84 -8.21
N VAL A 380 9.03 2.82 -7.34
CA VAL A 380 7.78 3.58 -7.44
C VAL A 380 7.67 4.29 -8.79
N LEU A 381 8.74 4.96 -9.24
CA LEU A 381 8.76 5.66 -10.52
C LEU A 381 8.59 4.71 -11.71
N LYS A 382 9.23 3.54 -11.70
CA LYS A 382 9.10 2.50 -12.72
C LYS A 382 7.69 1.94 -12.80
N ALA A 383 7.09 1.62 -11.64
CA ALA A 383 5.70 1.17 -11.57
C ALA A 383 4.74 2.24 -12.13
N ARG A 384 4.97 3.51 -11.77
CA ARG A 384 4.19 4.64 -12.29
C ARG A 384 4.33 4.78 -13.81
N ALA A 385 5.54 4.63 -14.33
CA ALA A 385 5.81 4.69 -15.77
C ALA A 385 5.17 3.55 -16.57
N LEU A 386 4.96 2.39 -15.95
CA LEU A 386 4.24 1.25 -16.51
C LEU A 386 2.72 1.30 -16.29
N GLY A 387 2.20 2.42 -15.77
CA GLY A 387 0.76 2.70 -15.69
C GLY A 387 0.13 2.47 -14.31
N ALA A 388 0.89 2.07 -13.30
CA ALA A 388 0.33 1.99 -11.95
C ALA A 388 -0.01 3.39 -11.43
N ARG A 389 -1.23 3.59 -10.91
CA ARG A 389 -1.63 4.83 -10.24
C ARG A 389 -0.96 5.00 -8.88
N GLY A 390 -0.74 3.90 -8.18
CA GLY A 390 -0.09 3.86 -6.88
C GLY A 390 0.67 2.57 -6.63
N THR A 391 1.48 2.55 -5.58
CA THR A 391 2.21 1.37 -5.11
C THR A 391 1.97 1.16 -3.63
N LEU A 392 2.07 -0.11 -3.17
CA LEU A 392 2.06 -0.39 -1.74
C LEU A 392 3.40 -0.96 -1.30
N ILE A 393 3.85 -0.55 -0.13
CA ILE A 393 5.06 -1.06 0.49
C ILE A 393 4.71 -1.96 1.70
N GLY A 394 5.19 -3.21 1.67
CA GLY A 394 5.08 -4.16 2.78
C GLY A 394 6.40 -4.25 3.56
N ARG A 395 7.34 -5.04 3.08
CA ARG A 395 8.62 -5.27 3.78
C ARG A 395 9.41 -4.00 4.06
N ALA A 396 9.38 -3.01 3.15
CA ALA A 396 10.12 -1.77 3.34
C ALA A 396 9.73 -1.04 4.63
N PHE A 397 8.42 -0.93 4.94
CA PHE A 397 8.01 -0.32 6.19
C PHE A 397 8.24 -1.24 7.41
N LEU A 398 8.08 -2.58 7.25
CA LEU A 398 8.35 -3.53 8.33
C LEU A 398 9.82 -3.51 8.78
N TYR A 399 10.74 -3.36 7.83
CA TYR A 399 12.16 -3.18 8.17
C TYR A 399 12.39 -1.91 8.96
N GLY A 400 11.74 -0.80 8.56
CA GLY A 400 11.77 0.45 9.33
C GLY A 400 11.22 0.26 10.74
N LEU A 401 10.05 -0.36 10.85
CA LEU A 401 9.37 -0.62 12.11
C LEU A 401 10.22 -1.48 13.04
N GLY A 402 10.72 -2.62 12.57
CA GLY A 402 11.58 -3.51 13.35
C GLY A 402 12.94 -2.88 13.69
N ALA A 403 13.42 -1.96 12.86
CA ALA A 403 14.64 -1.22 13.11
C ALA A 403 14.49 -0.15 14.21
N ALA A 404 13.43 0.67 14.19
CA ALA A 404 13.32 1.82 15.09
C ALA A 404 11.87 2.31 15.31
N GLY A 405 10.88 1.45 15.30
CA GLY A 405 9.49 1.81 15.56
C GLY A 405 8.97 2.87 14.57
N GLU A 406 8.18 3.83 15.05
CA GLU A 406 7.61 4.93 14.25
C GLU A 406 8.69 5.72 13.48
N ALA A 407 9.80 6.04 14.15
CA ALA A 407 10.91 6.77 13.54
C ALA A 407 11.56 6.00 12.39
N GLY A 408 11.65 4.68 12.49
CA GLY A 408 12.16 3.82 11.43
C GLY A 408 11.21 3.74 10.23
N VAL A 409 9.89 3.68 10.45
CA VAL A 409 8.90 3.77 9.36
C VAL A 409 8.98 5.12 8.67
N THR A 410 9.02 6.21 9.44
CA THR A 410 9.20 7.58 8.91
C THR A 410 10.45 7.67 8.06
N ARG A 411 11.58 7.08 8.51
CA ARG A 411 12.83 7.08 7.74
C ARG A 411 12.70 6.31 6.43
N ALA A 412 12.03 5.15 6.44
CA ALA A 412 11.76 4.39 5.21
C ALA A 412 10.96 5.23 4.19
N LEU A 413 9.93 5.93 4.65
CA LEU A 413 9.13 6.81 3.80
C LEU A 413 9.95 7.99 3.25
N GLN A 414 10.80 8.60 4.06
CA GLN A 414 11.69 9.69 3.64
C GLN A 414 12.68 9.25 2.56
N ILE A 415 13.27 8.04 2.70
CA ILE A 415 14.18 7.45 1.71
C ILE A 415 13.46 7.30 0.37
N ILE A 416 12.33 6.59 0.36
CA ILE A 416 11.55 6.33 -0.86
C ILE A 416 11.11 7.65 -1.52
N HIS A 417 10.61 8.60 -0.73
CA HIS A 417 10.19 9.90 -1.24
C HIS A 417 11.33 10.68 -1.88
N LYS A 418 12.50 10.73 -1.21
CA LYS A 418 13.67 11.45 -1.72
C LYS A 418 14.21 10.83 -3.01
N GLU A 419 14.29 9.51 -3.06
CA GLU A 419 14.71 8.79 -4.26
C GLU A 419 13.72 8.98 -5.42
N LEU A 420 12.41 9.00 -5.14
CA LEU A 420 11.37 9.29 -6.14
C LEU A 420 11.54 10.70 -6.72
N ASP A 421 11.60 11.72 -5.86
CA ASP A 421 11.76 13.12 -6.27
C ASP A 421 13.02 13.33 -7.14
N VAL A 422 14.16 12.79 -6.70
CA VAL A 422 15.43 12.92 -7.43
C VAL A 422 15.38 12.15 -8.75
N SER A 423 14.80 10.96 -8.77
CA SER A 423 14.70 10.16 -10.00
C SER A 423 13.76 10.78 -11.03
N MET A 424 12.64 11.38 -10.58
CA MET A 424 11.77 12.19 -11.45
C MET A 424 12.55 13.32 -12.12
N ALA A 425 13.39 14.05 -11.34
CA ALA A 425 14.21 15.14 -11.87
C ALA A 425 15.18 14.65 -12.94
N PHE A 426 15.88 13.52 -12.72
CA PHE A 426 16.77 12.94 -13.71
C PHE A 426 16.04 12.46 -14.97
N CYS A 427 14.76 12.11 -14.87
CA CYS A 427 13.91 11.75 -16.01
C CYS A 427 13.24 12.98 -16.67
N GLY A 428 13.49 14.20 -16.18
CA GLY A 428 12.92 15.43 -16.71
C GLY A 428 11.41 15.58 -16.44
N ARG A 429 10.92 15.09 -15.29
CA ARG A 429 9.50 15.18 -14.89
C ARG A 429 9.35 16.05 -13.65
N THR A 430 8.47 17.05 -13.73
CA THR A 430 8.14 17.96 -12.61
C THR A 430 6.93 17.49 -11.81
N ARG A 431 6.04 16.68 -12.39
CA ARG A 431 4.87 16.14 -11.73
C ARG A 431 4.82 14.62 -11.87
N ILE A 432 4.50 13.94 -10.80
CA ILE A 432 4.37 12.48 -10.82
C ILE A 432 3.21 12.02 -11.74
N ASP A 433 2.17 12.83 -11.88
CA ASP A 433 1.04 12.52 -12.75
C ASP A 433 1.38 12.57 -14.25
N ASP A 434 2.45 13.27 -14.63
CA ASP A 434 2.94 13.35 -16.01
C ASP A 434 3.94 12.23 -16.36
N VAL A 435 4.17 11.29 -15.44
CA VAL A 435 5.07 10.14 -15.65
C VAL A 435 4.36 9.08 -16.48
N GLY A 436 4.93 8.73 -17.61
CA GLY A 436 4.50 7.66 -18.51
C GLY A 436 5.67 6.80 -18.98
N SER A 437 5.40 5.82 -19.86
CA SER A 437 6.40 4.86 -20.37
C SER A 437 7.53 5.52 -21.17
N ASP A 438 7.38 6.77 -21.62
CA ASP A 438 8.38 7.54 -22.34
C ASP A 438 9.64 7.89 -21.52
N ILE A 439 9.56 7.75 -20.18
CA ILE A 439 10.74 7.84 -19.30
C ILE A 439 11.51 6.52 -19.19
N LEU A 440 11.01 5.44 -19.79
CA LEU A 440 11.69 4.15 -19.80
C LEU A 440 12.51 3.98 -21.09
N LEU A 441 13.60 3.23 -21.00
CA LEU A 441 14.38 2.87 -22.18
C LEU A 441 13.63 1.79 -22.97
N PRO A 442 13.33 2.00 -24.26
CA PRO A 442 12.62 1.00 -25.06
C PRO A 442 13.34 -0.36 -25.06
N GLY A 443 12.56 -1.43 -24.93
CA GLY A 443 13.06 -2.81 -24.87
C GLY A 443 13.62 -3.24 -23.49
N SER A 444 13.50 -2.41 -22.46
CA SER A 444 13.89 -2.78 -21.09
C SER A 444 12.73 -3.27 -20.22
N PHE A 445 11.52 -3.36 -20.77
CA PHE A 445 10.29 -3.75 -20.07
C PHE A 445 9.32 -4.43 -21.02
#